data_b7f7823726f0caafd710dfa3e7272e1b
#
_entry.id   b7f7823726f0caafd710dfa3e7272e1b
#
_cell.length_a   1.000
_cell.length_b   1.000
_cell.length_c   1.000
_cell.angle_alpha   90.00
_cell.angle_beta   90.00
_cell.angle_gamma   90.00
#
_symmetry.space_group_name_H-M   'P 1'
#
loop_
_entity.id
_entity.type
_entity.pdbx_description
1 polymer ?
#
loop_
_entity_poly.entity_id
_entity_poly.type
_entity_poly.pdbx_seq_one_letter_code
_entity_poly.pdbx_strand_id
1 'polypeptide(L)'
;MSELTETRWQDTKSALLEGLTGNKKAVMESTLENTKKYLAEAATAGATSAGNVATLNRVILPVIRRVMPTVIANEIVGVQPMTGPVGQIHTLRVRYAETQNATGTSNDVTAGEEALSPFKIGQAYSGDGTAGKADATASKEGVGGNAMSIQILKQTVEAKTRKLQARWTFESAQDAQAQQGIDVEAEIMAALAQEITAEIDQEIINSLRDLAGDEEAYNQAAVSGTATFVGDEHAALAVLINRVANKIAQRTRRGAGNYAVVSPQALTILQSATTSAFARTTEGAFEAPTNQKFVGTLNSAMKVYVDTYAADDTAVLVGYKGSSEADAAAFYCPYIPLMSSGVVLDPSTFEPVVSFMTRYGYVELSNTASSLGNAGDYVGEVAISNVSFA
;
A
#
# COMPACT_ATOMS: atom_id res chain seq x y z
N MET A 1 3.76 -29.64 30.16
CA MET A 1 3.96 -29.52 28.70
C MET A 1 3.49 -28.17 28.16
N SER A 2 2.43 -27.56 28.66
CA SER A 2 1.95 -26.24 28.21
C SER A 2 2.93 -25.08 28.49
N GLU A 3 3.59 -25.06 29.63
CA GLU A 3 4.55 -24.00 29.98
C GLU A 3 5.81 -24.00 29.11
N LEU A 4 6.32 -25.18 28.74
CA LEU A 4 7.49 -25.30 27.86
C LEU A 4 7.18 -24.85 26.42
N THR A 5 5.97 -25.05 25.95
CA THR A 5 5.55 -24.59 24.62
C THR A 5 5.29 -23.09 24.61
N GLU A 6 4.78 -22.53 25.70
CA GLU A 6 4.56 -21.10 25.83
C GLU A 6 5.90 -20.33 25.91
N THR A 7 6.87 -20.82 26.69
CA THR A 7 8.21 -20.22 26.80
C THR A 7 8.91 -20.22 25.44
N ARG A 8 8.85 -21.35 24.70
CA ARG A 8 9.42 -21.43 23.35
C ARG A 8 8.75 -20.49 22.35
N TRP A 9 7.43 -20.31 22.48
CA TRP A 9 6.70 -19.36 21.64
C TRP A 9 7.15 -17.94 21.92
N GLN A 10 7.29 -17.54 23.18
CA GLN A 10 7.74 -16.21 23.56
C GLN A 10 9.18 -15.93 23.10
N ASP A 11 10.08 -16.90 23.24
CA ASP A 11 11.47 -16.79 22.76
C ASP A 11 11.49 -16.63 21.22
N THR A 12 10.67 -17.38 20.51
CA THR A 12 10.59 -17.29 19.06
C THR A 12 9.97 -15.96 18.61
N LYS A 13 8.92 -15.52 19.30
CA LYS A 13 8.28 -14.23 19.06
C LYS A 13 9.27 -13.08 19.26
N SER A 14 10.05 -13.11 20.35
CA SER A 14 11.05 -12.09 20.63
C SER A 14 12.16 -12.05 19.58
N ALA A 15 12.66 -13.21 19.14
CA ALA A 15 13.65 -13.31 18.08
C ALA A 15 13.16 -12.78 16.71
N LEU A 16 11.89 -13.00 16.40
CA LEU A 16 11.29 -12.49 15.15
C LEU A 16 11.01 -11.00 15.18
N LEU A 17 10.76 -10.44 16.35
CA LEU A 17 10.53 -9.01 16.54
C LEU A 17 11.82 -8.21 16.69
N GLU A 18 12.97 -8.89 16.84
CA GLU A 18 14.27 -8.25 16.93
C GLU A 18 14.62 -7.50 15.64
N GLY A 19 15.01 -6.24 15.77
CA GLY A 19 15.32 -5.38 14.64
C GLY A 19 14.10 -4.74 13.96
N LEU A 20 12.88 -5.02 14.41
CA LEU A 20 11.68 -4.34 13.95
C LEU A 20 11.28 -3.22 14.91
N THR A 21 10.93 -2.05 14.38
CA THR A 21 10.54 -0.88 15.18
C THR A 21 9.19 -0.31 14.71
N GLY A 22 8.51 0.40 15.62
CA GLY A 22 7.27 1.12 15.31
C GLY A 22 6.12 0.19 14.87
N ASN A 23 5.37 0.63 13.88
CA ASN A 23 4.18 -0.08 13.40
C ASN A 23 4.48 -1.46 12.80
N LYS A 24 5.62 -1.64 12.14
CA LYS A 24 6.04 -2.94 11.58
C LYS A 24 6.15 -4.02 12.67
N LYS A 25 6.63 -3.63 13.86
CA LYS A 25 6.68 -4.51 15.02
C LYS A 25 5.28 -4.88 15.51
N ALA A 26 4.38 -3.91 15.64
CA ALA A 26 3.00 -4.13 16.10
C ALA A 26 2.20 -5.02 15.13
N VAL A 27 2.35 -4.80 13.82
CA VAL A 27 1.71 -5.63 12.78
C VAL A 27 2.22 -7.07 12.86
N MET A 28 3.54 -7.27 12.93
CA MET A 28 4.13 -8.61 13.02
C MET A 28 3.68 -9.33 14.31
N GLU A 29 3.64 -8.62 15.42
CA GLU A 29 3.17 -9.17 16.70
C GLU A 29 1.71 -9.64 16.61
N SER A 30 0.82 -8.80 16.07
CA SER A 30 -0.59 -9.14 15.89
C SER A 30 -0.80 -10.34 14.96
N THR A 31 -0.06 -10.39 13.85
CA THR A 31 -0.16 -11.51 12.91
C THR A 31 0.36 -12.82 13.49
N LEU A 32 1.44 -12.78 14.28
CA LEU A 32 1.95 -13.97 14.98
C LEU A 32 0.98 -14.49 16.03
N GLU A 33 0.30 -13.62 16.78
CA GLU A 33 -0.73 -14.02 17.74
C GLU A 33 -1.95 -14.66 17.03
N ASN A 34 -2.36 -14.14 15.90
CA ASN A 34 -3.42 -14.75 15.09
C ASN A 34 -3.03 -16.14 14.55
N THR A 35 -1.77 -16.29 14.14
CA THR A 35 -1.24 -17.60 13.71
C THR A 35 -1.29 -18.62 14.87
N LYS A 36 -0.89 -18.21 16.08
CA LYS A 36 -0.96 -19.06 17.25
C LYS A 36 -2.39 -19.52 17.53
N LYS A 37 -3.36 -18.61 17.48
CA LYS A 37 -4.79 -18.94 17.66
C LYS A 37 -5.28 -19.92 16.61
N TYR A 38 -4.99 -19.66 15.34
CA TYR A 38 -5.39 -20.52 14.23
C TYR A 38 -4.82 -21.95 14.35
N LEU A 39 -3.54 -22.07 14.69
CA LEU A 39 -2.90 -23.36 14.90
C LEU A 39 -3.48 -24.11 16.11
N ALA A 40 -3.84 -23.40 17.18
CA ALA A 40 -4.50 -23.99 18.33
C ALA A 40 -5.91 -24.51 18.00
N GLU A 41 -6.68 -23.75 17.21
CA GLU A 41 -8.00 -24.14 16.75
C GLU A 41 -7.93 -25.35 15.79
N ALA A 42 -6.98 -25.36 14.86
CA ALA A 42 -6.76 -26.47 13.94
C ALA A 42 -6.34 -27.74 14.68
N ALA A 43 -5.51 -27.63 15.72
CA ALA A 43 -5.12 -28.76 16.57
C ALA A 43 -6.31 -29.36 17.35
N THR A 44 -7.23 -28.50 17.80
CA THR A 44 -8.44 -28.92 18.51
C THR A 44 -9.42 -29.67 17.59
N ALA A 45 -9.43 -29.33 16.29
CA ALA A 45 -10.27 -30.02 15.30
C ALA A 45 -9.73 -31.39 14.87
N GLY A 46 -8.65 -31.89 15.47
CA GLY A 46 -8.11 -33.25 15.24
C GLY A 46 -7.32 -33.42 13.94
N ALA A 47 -7.05 -32.31 13.22
CA ALA A 47 -6.35 -32.36 11.93
C ALA A 47 -4.82 -32.25 12.04
N THR A 48 -4.28 -31.84 13.21
CA THR A 48 -2.84 -31.57 13.37
C THR A 48 -2.34 -32.09 14.70
N SER A 49 -1.32 -32.94 14.71
CA SER A 49 -0.68 -33.38 15.95
C SER A 49 0.26 -32.28 16.50
N ALA A 50 0.43 -32.21 17.83
CA ALA A 50 1.32 -31.23 18.47
C ALA A 50 2.79 -31.31 17.96
N GLY A 51 3.21 -32.47 17.43
CA GLY A 51 4.51 -32.66 16.79
C GLY A 51 4.65 -31.92 15.46
N ASN A 52 3.58 -31.85 14.67
CA ASN A 52 3.55 -31.14 13.40
C ASN A 52 3.56 -29.62 13.60
N VAL A 53 2.92 -29.11 14.65
CA VAL A 53 2.96 -27.68 15.00
C VAL A 53 4.38 -27.23 15.36
N ALA A 54 5.14 -28.06 16.09
CA ALA A 54 6.52 -27.74 16.43
C ALA A 54 7.46 -27.75 15.21
N THR A 55 7.19 -28.58 14.22
CA THR A 55 7.96 -28.66 12.97
C THR A 55 7.59 -27.49 12.03
N LEU A 56 6.32 -27.12 12.00
CA LEU A 56 5.84 -25.92 11.28
C LEU A 56 6.55 -24.66 11.76
N ASN A 57 6.71 -24.47 13.08
CA ASN A 57 7.34 -23.28 13.64
C ASN A 57 8.80 -23.09 13.20
N ARG A 58 9.51 -24.16 12.87
CA ARG A 58 10.90 -24.07 12.40
C ARG A 58 11.05 -23.51 10.99
N VAL A 59 10.08 -23.80 10.12
CA VAL A 59 10.15 -23.45 8.69
C VAL A 59 9.38 -22.15 8.41
N ILE A 60 8.19 -22.00 8.99
CA ILE A 60 7.31 -20.86 8.73
C ILE A 60 7.86 -19.55 9.28
N LEU A 61 8.39 -19.55 10.50
CA LEU A 61 8.78 -18.29 11.17
C LEU A 61 9.89 -17.51 10.43
N PRO A 62 10.97 -18.12 9.93
CA PRO A 62 11.94 -17.40 9.11
C PRO A 62 11.36 -16.88 7.79
N VAL A 63 10.44 -17.62 7.18
CA VAL A 63 9.76 -17.22 5.94
C VAL A 63 8.83 -16.04 6.19
N ILE A 64 8.04 -16.06 7.25
CA ILE A 64 7.17 -14.94 7.65
C ILE A 64 7.98 -13.67 7.86
N ARG A 65 9.08 -13.76 8.60
CA ARG A 65 9.95 -12.60 8.84
C ARG A 65 10.53 -12.02 7.53
N ARG A 66 10.86 -12.88 6.57
CA ARG A 66 11.41 -12.46 5.28
C ARG A 66 10.36 -11.81 4.38
N VAL A 67 9.15 -12.35 4.36
CA VAL A 67 8.06 -11.90 3.46
C VAL A 67 7.40 -10.61 3.97
N MET A 68 6.98 -10.56 5.23
CA MET A 68 6.24 -9.41 5.76
C MET A 68 7.00 -8.08 5.68
N PRO A 69 8.31 -7.98 5.99
CA PRO A 69 9.05 -6.73 5.84
C PRO A 69 9.31 -6.32 4.40
N THR A 70 9.22 -7.24 3.44
CA THR A 70 9.49 -6.96 2.01
C THR A 70 8.27 -6.48 1.24
N VAL A 71 7.06 -6.63 1.78
CA VAL A 71 5.83 -6.15 1.14
C VAL A 71 5.83 -4.62 1.08
N ILE A 72 5.73 -4.08 -0.13
CA ILE A 72 5.70 -2.63 -0.39
C ILE A 72 4.48 -1.95 0.23
N ALA A 73 3.41 -2.72 0.49
CA ALA A 73 2.19 -2.23 1.12
C ALA A 73 2.45 -1.44 2.41
N ASN A 74 3.45 -1.82 3.20
CA ASN A 74 3.82 -1.10 4.42
C ASN A 74 4.31 0.34 4.16
N GLU A 75 4.77 0.63 2.96
CA GLU A 75 5.34 1.93 2.61
C GLU A 75 4.34 2.83 1.86
N ILE A 76 3.40 2.25 1.11
CA ILE A 76 2.49 3.01 0.24
C ILE A 76 1.03 3.01 0.71
N VAL A 77 0.59 2.00 1.46
CA VAL A 77 -0.78 1.94 2.01
C VAL A 77 -0.76 1.84 3.53
N GLY A 78 -1.90 2.14 4.17
CA GLY A 78 -2.07 1.94 5.60
C GLY A 78 -2.14 0.46 5.95
N VAL A 79 -1.48 0.03 7.01
CA VAL A 79 -1.51 -1.35 7.46
C VAL A 79 -2.27 -1.46 8.76
N GLN A 80 -3.38 -2.20 8.73
CA GLN A 80 -4.26 -2.41 9.88
C GLN A 80 -4.49 -3.91 10.08
N PRO A 81 -3.83 -4.56 11.03
CA PRO A 81 -4.01 -5.99 11.26
C PRO A 81 -5.43 -6.30 11.74
N MET A 82 -6.00 -7.39 11.23
CA MET A 82 -7.33 -7.87 11.63
C MET A 82 -7.22 -8.91 12.73
N THR A 83 -8.17 -8.87 13.67
CA THR A 83 -8.28 -9.87 14.74
C THR A 83 -9.26 -11.01 14.40
N GLY A 84 -10.03 -10.85 13.32
CA GLY A 84 -11.02 -11.82 12.85
C GLY A 84 -11.09 -11.84 11.32
N PRO A 85 -11.87 -12.75 10.73
CA PRO A 85 -12.01 -12.87 9.27
C PRO A 85 -12.74 -11.69 8.63
N VAL A 86 -13.44 -10.90 9.43
CA VAL A 86 -14.12 -9.66 9.01
C VAL A 86 -13.70 -8.53 9.92
N GLY A 87 -13.25 -7.44 9.33
CA GLY A 87 -12.91 -6.19 10.01
C GLY A 87 -13.84 -5.05 9.61
N GLN A 88 -13.80 -3.97 10.38
CA GLN A 88 -14.52 -2.74 10.06
C GLN A 88 -13.60 -1.54 10.20
N ILE A 89 -13.61 -0.68 9.21
CA ILE A 89 -12.92 0.60 9.22
C ILE A 89 -13.98 1.69 9.39
N HIS A 90 -13.79 2.55 10.37
CA HIS A 90 -14.68 3.67 10.65
C HIS A 90 -14.03 4.97 10.19
N THR A 91 -14.76 5.75 9.41
CA THR A 91 -14.36 7.08 8.95
C THR A 91 -15.29 8.12 9.54
N LEU A 92 -14.71 9.11 10.23
CA LEU A 92 -15.46 10.23 10.81
C LEU A 92 -15.45 11.40 9.83
N ARG A 93 -16.61 11.93 9.51
CA ARG A 93 -16.77 13.05 8.60
C ARG A 93 -17.60 14.15 9.23
N VAL A 94 -17.22 15.39 8.96
CA VAL A 94 -17.97 16.57 9.37
C VAL A 94 -18.71 17.10 8.14
N ARG A 95 -20.01 17.35 8.27
CA ARG A 95 -20.86 17.81 7.16
C ARG A 95 -21.61 19.08 7.53
N TYR A 96 -21.89 19.87 6.51
CA TYR A 96 -22.82 20.99 6.65
C TYR A 96 -24.24 20.47 6.85
N ALA A 97 -24.91 20.92 7.89
CA ALA A 97 -26.28 20.49 8.19
C ALA A 97 -27.33 21.27 7.36
N GLU A 98 -26.99 22.46 6.90
CA GLU A 98 -27.89 23.38 6.23
C GLU A 98 -27.35 23.79 4.86
N THR A 99 -28.28 24.11 3.94
CA THR A 99 -27.93 24.65 2.61
C THR A 99 -27.78 26.16 2.70
N GLN A 100 -26.68 26.69 2.24
CA GLN A 100 -26.43 28.13 2.16
C GLN A 100 -26.01 28.49 0.73
N ASN A 101 -26.87 29.28 0.07
CA ASN A 101 -26.61 29.80 -1.25
C ASN A 101 -26.04 31.21 -1.14
N ALA A 102 -24.77 31.39 -1.46
CA ALA A 102 -24.10 32.67 -1.41
C ALA A 102 -24.25 33.41 -2.75
N THR A 103 -24.99 34.47 -2.76
CA THR A 103 -25.16 35.29 -3.97
C THR A 103 -23.86 36.04 -4.26
N GLY A 104 -23.23 35.74 -5.40
CA GLY A 104 -22.01 36.43 -5.85
C GLY A 104 -20.68 35.78 -5.47
N THR A 105 -20.70 34.63 -4.83
CA THR A 105 -19.50 33.79 -4.60
C THR A 105 -19.78 32.38 -5.11
N SER A 106 -18.78 31.72 -5.70
CA SER A 106 -18.88 30.34 -6.23
C SER A 106 -18.92 29.27 -5.13
N ASN A 107 -19.14 29.65 -3.88
CA ASN A 107 -18.98 28.77 -2.72
C ASN A 107 -20.31 28.47 -2.03
N ASP A 108 -21.32 28.12 -2.82
CA ASP A 108 -22.59 27.61 -2.29
C ASP A 108 -22.37 26.26 -1.61
N VAL A 109 -23.04 26.06 -0.49
CA VAL A 109 -22.94 24.85 0.31
C VAL A 109 -24.31 24.20 0.38
N THR A 110 -24.36 22.91 0.10
CA THR A 110 -25.60 22.11 0.19
C THR A 110 -25.59 21.27 1.47
N ALA A 111 -26.74 21.13 2.12
CA ALA A 111 -26.88 20.27 3.28
C ALA A 111 -26.40 18.84 2.93
N GLY A 112 -25.54 18.27 3.78
CA GLY A 112 -24.94 16.99 3.56
C GLY A 112 -23.59 17.00 2.83
N GLU A 113 -23.14 18.14 2.28
CA GLU A 113 -21.78 18.29 1.76
C GLU A 113 -20.76 18.21 2.89
N GLU A 114 -19.55 17.71 2.57
CA GLU A 114 -18.48 17.60 3.54
C GLU A 114 -17.92 18.99 3.89
N ALA A 115 -17.88 19.27 5.19
CA ALA A 115 -17.24 20.47 5.70
C ALA A 115 -15.72 20.30 5.70
N LEU A 116 -15.02 21.42 5.58
CA LEU A 116 -13.55 21.44 5.46
C LEU A 116 -13.03 20.79 4.17
N SER A 117 -13.89 20.69 3.15
CA SER A 117 -13.53 20.22 1.83
C SER A 117 -12.41 21.08 1.22
N PRO A 118 -11.40 20.48 0.57
CA PRO A 118 -10.31 21.23 -0.04
C PRO A 118 -10.73 22.05 -1.27
N PHE A 119 -11.83 21.66 -1.92
CA PHE A 119 -12.28 22.34 -3.13
C PHE A 119 -13.25 23.48 -2.85
N LYS A 120 -13.89 23.45 -1.70
CA LYS A 120 -14.95 24.39 -1.40
C LYS A 120 -14.98 24.68 0.10
N ILE A 121 -14.88 25.92 0.47
CA ILE A 121 -15.10 26.40 1.82
C ILE A 121 -16.41 27.17 1.82
N GLY A 122 -17.33 26.84 2.71
CA GLY A 122 -18.55 27.60 2.90
C GLY A 122 -18.28 28.97 3.50
N GLN A 123 -17.80 29.92 2.67
CA GLN A 123 -17.45 31.27 3.13
C GLN A 123 -18.63 32.01 3.77
N ALA A 124 -19.83 31.74 3.31
CA ALA A 124 -21.05 32.33 3.80
C ALA A 124 -21.71 31.53 4.92
N TYR A 125 -21.14 30.40 5.33
CA TYR A 125 -21.81 29.49 6.26
C TYR A 125 -21.87 30.01 7.70
N SER A 126 -20.85 30.71 8.15
CA SER A 126 -20.79 31.24 9.53
C SER A 126 -21.13 32.73 9.66
N GLY A 127 -21.27 33.43 8.54
CA GLY A 127 -21.45 34.88 8.54
C GLY A 127 -22.67 35.34 7.75
N ASP A 128 -22.50 36.45 7.00
CA ASP A 128 -23.52 36.92 6.06
C ASP A 128 -23.65 35.96 4.88
N GLY A 129 -24.84 35.35 4.77
CA GLY A 129 -25.16 34.37 3.74
C GLY A 129 -25.07 34.91 2.30
N THR A 130 -24.98 36.21 2.11
CA THR A 130 -24.93 36.83 0.77
C THR A 130 -23.51 37.18 0.36
N ALA A 131 -22.75 37.81 1.23
CA ALA A 131 -21.44 38.38 0.88
C ALA A 131 -20.24 37.50 1.29
N GLY A 132 -20.45 36.42 2.03
CA GLY A 132 -19.38 35.56 2.55
C GLY A 132 -18.42 36.27 3.53
N LYS A 133 -18.90 37.29 4.21
CA LYS A 133 -18.18 38.10 5.21
C LYS A 133 -18.78 37.87 6.60
N ALA A 134 -18.10 38.35 7.62
CA ALA A 134 -18.69 38.38 8.96
C ALA A 134 -19.93 39.28 8.95
N ASP A 135 -20.95 38.85 9.64
CA ASP A 135 -22.22 39.58 9.79
C ASP A 135 -22.14 40.61 10.94
N ALA A 136 -23.02 41.57 10.91
CA ALA A 136 -23.12 42.56 11.99
C ALA A 136 -23.54 41.90 13.31
N THR A 137 -22.95 42.33 14.44
CA THR A 137 -23.24 41.74 15.76
C THR A 137 -24.73 41.78 16.09
N ALA A 138 -25.41 42.89 15.76
CA ALA A 138 -26.83 43.04 15.99
C ALA A 138 -27.71 42.01 15.24
N SER A 139 -27.26 41.51 14.09
CA SER A 139 -27.98 40.48 13.31
C SER A 139 -27.82 39.08 13.88
N LYS A 140 -26.76 38.84 14.66
CA LYS A 140 -26.44 37.50 15.22
C LYS A 140 -26.77 37.38 16.72
N GLU A 141 -27.15 38.48 17.39
CA GLU A 141 -27.60 38.43 18.78
C GLU A 141 -28.88 37.66 18.89
N GLY A 142 -28.87 36.60 19.71
CA GLY A 142 -30.06 35.76 19.94
C GLY A 142 -30.36 34.75 18.83
N VAL A 143 -29.55 34.70 17.78
CA VAL A 143 -29.70 33.73 16.67
C VAL A 143 -28.61 32.67 16.76
N GLY A 144 -28.98 31.40 16.73
CA GLY A 144 -28.06 30.30 16.62
C GLY A 144 -27.36 30.33 15.26
N GLY A 145 -26.06 30.07 15.23
CA GLY A 145 -25.31 29.90 13.97
C GLY A 145 -25.74 28.63 13.23
N ASN A 146 -25.39 28.54 11.94
CA ASN A 146 -25.62 27.33 11.14
C ASN A 146 -24.91 26.11 11.74
N ALA A 147 -25.58 24.97 11.73
CA ALA A 147 -25.11 23.77 12.40
C ALA A 147 -24.20 22.92 11.50
N MET A 148 -23.24 22.24 12.12
CA MET A 148 -22.49 21.16 11.49
C MET A 148 -22.89 19.83 12.11
N SER A 149 -22.91 18.78 11.31
CA SER A 149 -23.19 17.42 11.74
C SER A 149 -21.99 16.52 11.59
N ILE A 150 -21.86 15.52 12.47
CA ILE A 150 -20.84 14.50 12.39
C ILE A 150 -21.49 13.21 11.91
N GLN A 151 -20.89 12.61 10.87
CA GLN A 151 -21.30 11.33 10.35
C GLN A 151 -20.17 10.33 10.50
N ILE A 152 -20.49 9.15 11.02
CA ILE A 152 -19.57 8.02 11.08
C ILE A 152 -19.98 7.06 9.96
N LEU A 153 -19.08 6.84 9.02
CA LEU A 153 -19.21 5.85 7.96
C LEU A 153 -18.42 4.62 8.36
N LYS A 154 -18.95 3.45 8.08
CA LYS A 154 -18.23 2.18 8.27
C LYS A 154 -18.06 1.50 6.93
N GLN A 155 -16.89 0.91 6.76
CA GLN A 155 -16.54 0.08 5.61
C GLN A 155 -16.08 -1.28 6.11
N THR A 156 -16.63 -2.36 5.57
CA THR A 156 -16.28 -3.71 5.96
C THR A 156 -15.13 -4.25 5.10
N VAL A 157 -14.23 -4.97 5.74
CA VAL A 157 -13.12 -5.68 5.11
C VAL A 157 -13.27 -7.16 5.38
N GLU A 158 -13.20 -7.98 4.36
CA GLU A 158 -13.22 -9.43 4.45
C GLU A 158 -11.85 -10.02 4.10
N ALA A 159 -11.38 -10.98 4.91
CA ALA A 159 -10.14 -11.69 4.64
C ALA A 159 -10.31 -12.68 3.50
N LYS A 160 -9.57 -12.46 2.42
CA LYS A 160 -9.44 -13.38 1.29
C LYS A 160 -8.22 -14.27 1.45
N THR A 161 -8.15 -15.35 0.72
CA THR A 161 -7.06 -16.34 0.84
C THR A 161 -6.32 -16.47 -0.47
N ARG A 162 -4.98 -16.42 -0.42
CA ARG A 162 -4.09 -16.87 -1.49
C ARG A 162 -3.43 -18.17 -1.09
N LYS A 163 -3.38 -19.12 -2.02
CA LYS A 163 -2.72 -20.41 -1.84
C LYS A 163 -1.88 -20.74 -3.06
N LEU A 164 -0.68 -21.22 -2.82
CA LEU A 164 0.22 -21.71 -3.85
C LEU A 164 0.82 -23.03 -3.40
N GLN A 165 1.03 -23.95 -4.33
CA GLN A 165 1.52 -25.28 -4.08
C GLN A 165 2.66 -25.60 -5.04
N ALA A 166 3.70 -26.24 -4.54
CA ALA A 166 4.74 -26.83 -5.36
C ALA A 166 4.92 -28.31 -5.02
N ARG A 167 5.36 -29.07 -6.01
CA ARG A 167 5.73 -30.47 -5.87
C ARG A 167 7.01 -30.74 -6.65
N TRP A 168 7.76 -31.72 -6.22
CA TRP A 168 8.99 -32.18 -6.88
C TRP A 168 9.14 -33.69 -6.71
N THR A 169 10.02 -34.31 -7.47
CA THR A 169 10.33 -35.74 -7.34
C THR A 169 11.49 -35.96 -6.40
N PHE A 170 11.50 -37.07 -5.68
CA PHE A 170 12.60 -37.44 -4.80
C PHE A 170 13.91 -37.62 -5.56
N GLU A 171 13.85 -38.22 -6.74
CA GLU A 171 15.01 -38.48 -7.58
C GLU A 171 15.68 -37.17 -7.98
N SER A 172 14.90 -36.17 -8.41
CA SER A 172 15.46 -34.88 -8.80
C SER A 172 16.10 -34.12 -7.62
N ALA A 173 15.51 -34.23 -6.41
CA ALA A 173 16.08 -33.63 -5.21
C ALA A 173 17.40 -34.30 -4.79
N GLN A 174 17.47 -35.64 -4.86
CA GLN A 174 18.69 -36.39 -4.55
C GLN A 174 19.80 -36.11 -5.56
N ASP A 175 19.46 -36.08 -6.85
CA ASP A 175 20.42 -35.78 -7.92
C ASP A 175 20.98 -34.37 -7.82
N ALA A 176 20.12 -33.38 -7.55
CA ALA A 176 20.53 -31.99 -7.35
C ALA A 176 21.44 -31.82 -6.13
N GLN A 177 21.13 -32.51 -5.04
CA GLN A 177 21.96 -32.49 -3.85
C GLN A 177 23.31 -33.19 -4.07
N ALA A 178 23.30 -34.34 -4.74
CA ALA A 178 24.50 -35.14 -4.98
C ALA A 178 25.44 -34.49 -5.99
N GLN A 179 24.93 -33.87 -7.06
CA GLN A 179 25.72 -33.32 -8.15
C GLN A 179 26.07 -31.84 -7.97
N GLN A 180 25.16 -31.07 -7.39
CA GLN A 180 25.25 -29.61 -7.31
C GLN A 180 25.33 -29.06 -5.87
N GLY A 181 25.01 -29.91 -4.87
CA GLY A 181 24.96 -29.49 -3.46
C GLY A 181 23.82 -28.52 -3.14
N ILE A 182 22.77 -28.47 -3.99
CA ILE A 182 21.63 -27.58 -3.86
C ILE A 182 20.52 -28.28 -3.08
N ASP A 183 20.00 -27.61 -2.06
CA ASP A 183 18.78 -28.02 -1.37
C ASP A 183 17.55 -27.51 -2.12
N VAL A 184 16.94 -28.39 -2.90
CA VAL A 184 15.77 -28.10 -3.74
C VAL A 184 14.58 -27.66 -2.91
N GLU A 185 14.39 -28.21 -1.71
CA GLU A 185 13.30 -27.86 -0.81
C GLU A 185 13.40 -26.39 -0.36
N ALA A 186 14.58 -25.98 0.09
CA ALA A 186 14.82 -24.61 0.54
C ALA A 186 14.64 -23.59 -0.60
N GLU A 187 15.11 -23.91 -1.80
CA GLU A 187 14.98 -23.03 -2.97
C GLU A 187 13.52 -22.91 -3.43
N ILE A 188 12.77 -24.00 -3.49
CA ILE A 188 11.34 -23.98 -3.84
C ILE A 188 10.55 -23.16 -2.81
N MET A 189 10.80 -23.35 -1.51
CA MET A 189 10.13 -22.59 -0.48
C MET A 189 10.41 -21.10 -0.60
N ALA A 190 11.64 -20.72 -0.89
CA ALA A 190 12.02 -19.32 -1.09
C ALA A 190 11.33 -18.73 -2.34
N ALA A 191 11.27 -19.48 -3.43
CA ALA A 191 10.61 -19.07 -4.67
C ALA A 191 9.10 -18.87 -4.47
N LEU A 192 8.42 -19.80 -3.81
CA LEU A 192 6.98 -19.68 -3.50
C LEU A 192 6.68 -18.45 -2.63
N ALA A 193 7.53 -18.18 -1.64
CA ALA A 193 7.36 -17.01 -0.78
C ALA A 193 7.55 -15.71 -1.55
N GLN A 194 8.50 -15.63 -2.46
CA GLN A 194 8.73 -14.47 -3.31
C GLN A 194 7.57 -14.25 -4.28
N GLU A 195 7.05 -15.32 -4.88
CA GLU A 195 5.93 -15.25 -5.81
C GLU A 195 4.67 -14.69 -5.14
N ILE A 196 4.30 -15.23 -3.99
CA ILE A 196 3.13 -14.73 -3.23
C ILE A 196 3.31 -13.25 -2.85
N THR A 197 4.53 -12.86 -2.46
CA THR A 197 4.82 -11.45 -2.12
C THR A 197 4.65 -10.55 -3.34
N ALA A 198 5.20 -10.95 -4.49
CA ALA A 198 5.08 -10.21 -5.73
C ALA A 198 3.63 -10.08 -6.19
N GLU A 199 2.84 -11.16 -6.08
CA GLU A 199 1.41 -11.12 -6.41
C GLU A 199 0.62 -10.15 -5.52
N ILE A 200 0.92 -10.09 -4.21
CA ILE A 200 0.27 -9.16 -3.28
C ILE A 200 0.63 -7.72 -3.64
N ASP A 201 1.90 -7.46 -3.88
CA ASP A 201 2.36 -6.12 -4.24
C ASP A 201 1.73 -5.66 -5.57
N GLN A 202 1.68 -6.53 -6.58
CA GLN A 202 1.05 -6.21 -7.86
C GLN A 202 -0.45 -5.95 -7.72
N GLU A 203 -1.17 -6.73 -6.91
CA GLU A 203 -2.58 -6.50 -6.63
C GLU A 203 -2.81 -5.10 -6.04
N ILE A 204 -1.99 -4.72 -5.07
CA ILE A 204 -2.12 -3.41 -4.41
C ILE A 204 -1.79 -2.27 -5.37
N ILE A 205 -0.70 -2.37 -6.14
CA ILE A 205 -0.30 -1.32 -7.07
C ILE A 205 -1.33 -1.18 -8.20
N ASN A 206 -1.81 -2.29 -8.77
CA ASN A 206 -2.82 -2.25 -9.82
C ASN A 206 -4.15 -1.66 -9.32
N SER A 207 -4.57 -2.04 -8.11
CA SER A 207 -5.76 -1.43 -7.49
C SER A 207 -5.60 0.07 -7.27
N LEU A 208 -4.41 0.54 -6.87
CA LEU A 208 -4.15 1.98 -6.73
C LEU A 208 -4.10 2.70 -8.09
N ARG A 209 -3.60 2.06 -9.14
CA ARG A 209 -3.63 2.59 -10.51
C ARG A 209 -5.06 2.71 -11.02
N ASP A 210 -5.89 1.69 -10.82
CA ASP A 210 -7.30 1.73 -11.21
C ASP A 210 -8.09 2.86 -10.54
N LEU A 211 -7.65 3.31 -9.37
CA LEU A 211 -8.22 4.45 -8.64
C LEU A 211 -7.68 5.80 -9.09
N ALA A 212 -6.42 5.83 -9.55
CA ALA A 212 -5.76 7.04 -9.96
C ALA A 212 -6.32 7.50 -11.31
N GLY A 213 -6.69 8.76 -11.40
CA GLY A 213 -7.06 9.37 -12.68
C GLY A 213 -5.82 9.87 -13.43
N ASP A 214 -5.88 9.87 -14.74
CA ASP A 214 -4.90 10.52 -15.62
C ASP A 214 -4.88 12.03 -15.35
N GLU A 215 -3.99 12.47 -14.50
CA GLU A 215 -3.88 13.87 -14.07
C GLU A 215 -3.05 14.70 -15.01
N GLU A 216 -1.97 14.14 -15.54
CA GLU A 216 -1.01 14.77 -16.43
C GLU A 216 -0.51 13.72 -17.45
N ALA A 217 -0.12 14.19 -18.62
CA ALA A 217 0.47 13.35 -19.66
C ALA A 217 1.87 13.84 -20.00
N TYR A 218 2.85 12.95 -19.89
CA TYR A 218 4.18 13.16 -20.40
C TYR A 218 4.26 12.61 -21.83
N ASN A 219 4.50 13.51 -22.78
CA ASN A 219 4.71 13.16 -24.17
C ASN A 219 6.03 13.81 -24.60
N GLN A 220 7.08 13.00 -24.75
CA GLN A 220 8.40 13.51 -25.09
C GLN A 220 8.39 14.25 -26.43
N ALA A 221 7.69 13.75 -27.43
CA ALA A 221 7.59 14.38 -28.75
C ALA A 221 6.89 15.74 -28.71
N ALA A 222 6.06 16.02 -27.72
CA ALA A 222 5.37 17.29 -27.56
C ALA A 222 6.18 18.31 -26.74
N VAL A 223 7.11 17.84 -25.90
CA VAL A 223 8.01 18.70 -25.12
C VAL A 223 9.09 19.32 -26.02
N SER A 224 9.56 18.57 -27.03
CA SER A 224 10.58 19.03 -27.97
C SER A 224 9.97 19.83 -29.12
N GLY A 225 9.56 21.04 -28.87
CA GLY A 225 9.08 21.96 -29.94
C GLY A 225 10.14 22.46 -30.90
N THR A 226 11.41 22.38 -30.58
CA THR A 226 12.57 22.74 -31.40
C THR A 226 13.81 22.10 -30.78
N ALA A 227 14.64 21.42 -31.53
CA ALA A 227 15.90 20.75 -31.18
C ALA A 227 16.46 21.05 -29.76
N THR A 228 15.79 20.56 -28.72
CA THR A 228 16.21 20.64 -27.34
C THR A 228 17.07 19.45 -26.99
N PHE A 229 17.89 19.60 -25.99
CA PHE A 229 18.71 18.51 -25.49
C PHE A 229 17.83 17.45 -24.78
N VAL A 230 17.98 16.19 -25.08
CA VAL A 230 17.14 15.08 -24.56
C VAL A 230 17.04 15.12 -23.02
N GLY A 231 18.11 15.50 -22.33
CA GLY A 231 18.11 15.64 -20.89
C GLY A 231 17.15 16.71 -20.34
N ASP A 232 16.90 17.76 -21.09
CA ASP A 232 15.92 18.81 -20.70
C ASP A 232 14.49 18.32 -20.91
N GLU A 233 14.27 17.51 -21.95
CA GLU A 233 12.97 16.85 -22.19
C GLU A 233 12.66 15.87 -21.03
N HIS A 234 13.66 15.13 -20.61
CA HIS A 234 13.53 14.19 -19.49
C HIS A 234 13.25 14.89 -18.15
N ALA A 235 13.76 16.12 -17.96
CA ALA A 235 13.48 16.91 -16.77
C ALA A 235 11.99 17.27 -16.64
N ALA A 236 11.27 17.36 -17.74
CA ALA A 236 9.84 17.66 -17.74
C ALA A 236 9.01 16.59 -16.98
N LEU A 237 9.41 15.31 -17.02
CA LEU A 237 8.74 14.26 -16.26
C LEU A 237 8.77 14.54 -14.75
N ALA A 238 9.91 14.96 -14.22
CA ALA A 238 10.02 15.29 -12.79
C ALA A 238 9.13 16.47 -12.39
N VAL A 239 8.98 17.46 -13.29
CA VAL A 239 8.08 18.60 -13.08
C VAL A 239 6.61 18.14 -13.07
N LEU A 240 6.21 17.25 -13.97
CA LEU A 240 4.85 16.72 -14.02
C LEU A 240 4.52 15.88 -12.78
N ILE A 241 5.44 15.04 -12.32
CA ILE A 241 5.29 14.29 -11.07
C ILE A 241 5.06 15.24 -9.88
N ASN A 242 5.85 16.32 -9.77
CA ASN A 242 5.66 17.31 -8.73
C ASN A 242 4.32 18.06 -8.84
N ARG A 243 3.87 18.30 -10.07
CA ARG A 243 2.56 18.92 -10.30
C ARG A 243 1.43 18.04 -9.83
N VAL A 244 1.48 16.73 -10.11
CA VAL A 244 0.51 15.76 -9.59
C VAL A 244 0.57 15.70 -8.06
N ALA A 245 1.76 15.66 -7.47
CA ALA A 245 1.91 15.70 -6.01
C ALA A 245 1.27 16.94 -5.37
N ASN A 246 1.39 18.10 -6.01
CA ASN A 246 0.75 19.32 -5.54
C ASN A 246 -0.76 19.32 -5.74
N LYS A 247 -1.29 18.68 -6.81
CA LYS A 247 -2.73 18.47 -6.99
C LYS A 247 -3.29 17.59 -5.87
N ILE A 248 -2.57 16.53 -5.47
CA ILE A 248 -2.92 15.71 -4.31
C ILE A 248 -2.97 16.56 -3.04
N ALA A 249 -2.00 17.45 -2.83
CA ALA A 249 -2.02 18.39 -1.69
C ALA A 249 -3.24 19.32 -1.71
N GLN A 250 -3.65 19.79 -2.88
CA GLN A 250 -4.85 20.61 -3.02
C GLN A 250 -6.13 19.85 -2.70
N ARG A 251 -6.20 18.57 -3.07
CA ARG A 251 -7.37 17.72 -2.83
C ARG A 251 -7.47 17.28 -1.38
N THR A 252 -6.37 16.79 -0.83
CA THR A 252 -6.36 16.22 0.53
C THR A 252 -6.19 17.27 1.62
N ARG A 253 -5.57 18.42 1.34
CA ARG A 253 -5.16 19.43 2.34
C ARG A 253 -4.34 18.87 3.51
N ARG A 254 -3.78 17.67 3.35
CA ARG A 254 -2.97 16.99 4.36
C ARG A 254 -1.48 17.00 4.03
N GLY A 255 -1.14 16.95 2.76
CA GLY A 255 0.23 16.99 2.30
C GLY A 255 0.35 16.69 0.82
N ALA A 256 1.48 17.02 0.23
CA ALA A 256 1.80 16.68 -1.15
C ALA A 256 2.12 15.19 -1.27
N GLY A 257 1.98 14.62 -2.46
CA GLY A 257 2.39 13.24 -2.75
C GLY A 257 3.83 13.00 -2.27
N ASN A 258 4.04 11.92 -1.52
CA ASN A 258 5.31 11.61 -0.89
C ASN A 258 5.93 10.30 -1.36
N TYR A 259 5.25 9.56 -2.23
CA TYR A 259 5.81 8.39 -2.92
C TYR A 259 5.42 8.38 -4.39
N ALA A 260 6.25 7.76 -5.20
CA ALA A 260 5.98 7.48 -6.61
C ALA A 260 6.38 6.06 -6.95
N VAL A 261 5.57 5.37 -7.76
CA VAL A 261 5.87 4.05 -8.32
C VAL A 261 6.07 4.22 -9.82
N VAL A 262 7.25 3.89 -10.29
CA VAL A 262 7.68 4.12 -11.67
C VAL A 262 7.97 2.80 -12.39
N SER A 263 7.79 2.79 -13.71
CA SER A 263 8.28 1.72 -14.57
C SER A 263 9.81 1.81 -14.74
N PRO A 264 10.49 0.75 -15.17
CA PRO A 264 11.93 0.79 -15.45
C PRO A 264 12.30 1.86 -16.48
N GLN A 265 11.45 2.08 -17.48
CA GLN A 265 11.64 3.13 -18.50
C GLN A 265 11.51 4.53 -17.90
N ALA A 266 10.49 4.77 -17.09
CA ALA A 266 10.32 6.04 -16.39
C ALA A 266 11.49 6.34 -15.44
N LEU A 267 12.04 5.31 -14.79
CA LEU A 267 13.25 5.44 -13.98
C LEU A 267 14.45 5.91 -14.83
N THR A 268 14.64 5.33 -16.00
CA THR A 268 15.73 5.71 -16.91
C THR A 268 15.62 7.17 -17.32
N ILE A 269 14.40 7.64 -17.61
CA ILE A 269 14.12 9.05 -17.90
C ILE A 269 14.51 9.94 -16.72
N LEU A 270 14.08 9.60 -15.51
CA LEU A 270 14.41 10.38 -14.30
C LEU A 270 15.92 10.42 -14.00
N GLN A 271 16.62 9.33 -14.28
CA GLN A 271 18.07 9.25 -14.04
C GLN A 271 18.88 10.02 -15.08
N SER A 272 18.38 10.16 -16.30
CA SER A 272 19.04 10.88 -17.40
C SER A 272 18.69 12.35 -17.46
N ALA A 273 17.77 12.84 -16.62
CA ALA A 273 17.41 14.25 -16.57
C ALA A 273 18.62 15.11 -16.16
N THR A 274 18.80 16.25 -16.86
CA THR A 274 19.95 17.16 -16.62
C THR A 274 19.88 17.87 -15.28
N THR A 275 18.68 18.06 -14.73
CA THR A 275 18.52 18.58 -13.38
C THR A 275 18.56 17.42 -12.38
N SER A 276 19.55 17.43 -11.50
CA SER A 276 19.77 16.42 -10.45
C SER A 276 18.66 16.45 -9.37
N ALA A 277 17.40 16.45 -9.81
CA ALA A 277 16.24 16.38 -8.93
C ALA A 277 16.09 14.98 -8.30
N PHE A 278 16.72 13.95 -8.91
CA PHE A 278 16.70 12.58 -8.44
C PHE A 278 18.00 12.24 -7.72
N ALA A 279 17.90 11.96 -6.41
CA ALA A 279 19.02 11.50 -5.60
C ALA A 279 18.90 9.97 -5.40
N ARG A 280 19.94 9.23 -5.79
CA ARG A 280 20.03 7.78 -5.58
C ARG A 280 20.31 7.46 -4.12
N THR A 281 19.77 6.34 -3.62
CA THR A 281 19.98 5.90 -2.24
C THR A 281 21.40 5.43 -1.94
N THR A 282 22.15 4.99 -2.96
CA THR A 282 23.48 4.42 -2.80
C THR A 282 24.45 5.06 -3.79
N GLU A 283 25.44 5.78 -3.27
CA GLU A 283 26.60 6.18 -4.06
C GLU A 283 27.45 4.93 -4.33
N GLY A 284 27.42 4.42 -5.54
CA GLY A 284 28.41 3.48 -6.05
C GLY A 284 28.05 2.03 -6.23
N ALA A 285 26.92 1.54 -5.76
CA ALA A 285 26.48 0.16 -6.05
C ALA A 285 25.17 0.18 -6.85
N PHE A 286 25.25 -0.15 -8.12
CA PHE A 286 24.08 -0.43 -8.94
C PHE A 286 23.61 -1.86 -8.61
N GLU A 287 22.74 -2.01 -7.64
CA GLU A 287 21.91 -3.20 -7.56
C GLU A 287 20.74 -3.01 -8.52
N ALA A 288 20.65 -3.89 -9.51
CA ALA A 288 19.47 -3.97 -10.36
C ALA A 288 18.24 -4.15 -9.47
N PRO A 289 17.19 -3.33 -9.61
CA PRO A 289 16.01 -3.46 -8.79
C PRO A 289 15.37 -4.82 -9.06
N THR A 290 15.51 -5.72 -8.12
CA THR A 290 14.76 -6.96 -8.06
C THR A 290 13.53 -6.71 -7.19
N ASN A 291 12.34 -6.79 -7.76
CA ASN A 291 11.07 -6.42 -7.14
C ASN A 291 11.02 -4.95 -6.67
N GLN A 292 9.86 -4.35 -6.67
CA GLN A 292 9.44 -3.00 -6.28
C GLN A 292 10.28 -2.37 -5.14
N LYS A 293 11.58 -2.24 -5.36
CA LYS A 293 12.51 -1.70 -4.37
C LYS A 293 12.53 -0.18 -4.40
N PHE A 294 12.75 0.40 -3.24
CA PHE A 294 13.09 1.81 -3.10
C PHE A 294 14.42 2.10 -3.80
N VAL A 295 14.40 2.99 -4.78
CA VAL A 295 15.57 3.30 -5.62
C VAL A 295 16.18 4.65 -5.28
N GLY A 296 15.37 5.59 -4.84
CA GLY A 296 15.88 6.93 -4.53
C GLY A 296 14.79 7.89 -4.10
N THR A 297 15.18 9.15 -3.99
CA THR A 297 14.26 10.25 -3.65
C THR A 297 14.23 11.29 -4.75
N LEU A 298 13.05 11.77 -5.11
CA LEU A 298 12.84 12.90 -6.00
C LEU A 298 12.66 14.16 -5.15
N ASN A 299 13.41 15.22 -5.46
CA ASN A 299 13.37 16.51 -4.75
C ASN A 299 13.54 16.40 -3.22
N SER A 300 14.30 15.42 -2.75
CA SER A 300 14.58 15.16 -1.32
C SER A 300 13.33 14.88 -0.45
N ALA A 301 12.14 14.77 -1.03
CA ALA A 301 10.90 14.62 -0.29
C ALA A 301 10.09 13.37 -0.72
N MET A 302 10.09 13.02 -1.99
CA MET A 302 9.30 11.93 -2.55
C MET A 302 10.13 10.67 -2.71
N LYS A 303 9.69 9.57 -2.11
CA LYS A 303 10.31 8.25 -2.27
C LYS A 303 9.91 7.64 -3.62
N VAL A 304 10.87 7.11 -4.36
CA VAL A 304 10.65 6.49 -5.66
C VAL A 304 10.85 4.98 -5.54
N TYR A 305 9.82 4.23 -5.90
CA TYR A 305 9.82 2.78 -5.97
C TYR A 305 9.73 2.34 -7.43
N VAL A 306 10.40 1.27 -7.78
CA VAL A 306 10.37 0.70 -9.14
C VAL A 306 9.51 -0.55 -9.15
N ASP A 307 8.56 -0.58 -10.06
CA ASP A 307 7.79 -1.75 -10.40
C ASP A 307 8.43 -2.43 -11.62
N THR A 308 9.13 -3.53 -11.38
CA THR A 308 9.84 -4.27 -12.42
C THR A 308 8.91 -5.09 -13.33
N TYR A 309 7.65 -5.27 -12.92
CA TYR A 309 6.64 -5.98 -13.70
C TYR A 309 5.80 -5.05 -14.57
N ALA A 310 5.96 -3.74 -14.40
CA ALA A 310 5.25 -2.76 -15.19
C ALA A 310 5.76 -2.74 -16.63
N ALA A 311 4.84 -2.62 -17.60
CA ALA A 311 5.18 -2.38 -18.98
C ALA A 311 5.85 -1.00 -19.16
N ASP A 312 6.57 -0.83 -20.26
CA ASP A 312 7.37 0.38 -20.51
C ASP A 312 6.51 1.66 -20.57
N ASP A 313 5.30 1.57 -21.11
CA ASP A 313 4.34 2.66 -21.23
C ASP A 313 3.44 2.86 -19.99
N THR A 314 3.71 2.10 -18.93
CA THR A 314 2.90 2.20 -17.71
C THR A 314 3.06 3.57 -17.06
N ALA A 315 1.94 4.19 -16.73
CA ALA A 315 1.88 5.50 -16.07
C ALA A 315 2.61 5.49 -14.71
N VAL A 316 3.20 6.62 -14.37
CA VAL A 316 3.81 6.83 -13.05
C VAL A 316 2.71 7.09 -12.03
N LEU A 317 2.60 6.21 -11.05
CA LEU A 317 1.69 6.37 -9.93
C LEU A 317 2.32 7.29 -8.88
N VAL A 318 1.65 8.36 -8.51
CA VAL A 318 2.05 9.28 -7.44
C VAL A 318 1.00 9.23 -6.34
N GLY A 319 1.42 9.12 -5.10
CA GLY A 319 0.48 9.03 -4.00
C GLY A 319 0.97 9.70 -2.72
N TYR A 320 0.06 9.82 -1.77
CA TYR A 320 0.31 10.35 -0.45
C TYR A 320 -0.04 9.34 0.63
N LYS A 321 0.90 9.12 1.54
CA LYS A 321 0.69 8.41 2.80
C LYS A 321 1.16 9.29 3.95
N GLY A 322 0.26 9.57 4.89
CA GLY A 322 0.59 10.34 6.10
C GLY A 322 1.47 9.57 7.08
N SER A 323 1.90 10.25 8.14
CA SER A 323 2.66 9.64 9.23
C SER A 323 1.83 8.66 10.08
N SER A 324 0.51 8.82 10.06
CA SER A 324 -0.43 7.90 10.70
C SER A 324 -0.87 6.82 9.72
N GLU A 325 -0.95 5.58 10.17
CA GLU A 325 -1.46 4.47 9.36
C GLU A 325 -2.93 4.65 8.92
N ALA A 326 -3.68 5.50 9.61
CA ALA A 326 -5.05 5.84 9.24
C ALA A 326 -5.14 6.85 8.07
N ASP A 327 -4.03 7.48 7.69
CA ASP A 327 -3.97 8.53 6.67
C ASP A 327 -3.36 7.99 5.36
N ALA A 328 -4.10 7.14 4.69
CA ALA A 328 -3.70 6.50 3.44
C ALA A 328 -4.91 6.32 2.52
N ALA A 329 -4.66 6.12 1.22
CA ALA A 329 -5.69 5.87 0.20
C ALA A 329 -6.41 4.54 0.42
N ALA A 330 -5.66 3.53 0.76
CA ALA A 330 -6.14 2.16 0.93
C ALA A 330 -5.51 1.52 2.17
N PHE A 331 -6.12 0.41 2.62
CA PHE A 331 -5.66 -0.33 3.78
C PHE A 331 -5.40 -1.78 3.43
N TYR A 332 -4.19 -2.23 3.73
CA TYR A 332 -3.81 -3.63 3.73
C TYR A 332 -4.04 -4.19 5.13
N CYS A 333 -4.88 -5.20 5.23
CA CYS A 333 -5.35 -5.77 6.49
C CYS A 333 -4.90 -7.22 6.62
N PRO A 334 -3.66 -7.49 7.09
CA PRO A 334 -3.20 -8.85 7.28
C PRO A 334 -3.98 -9.53 8.42
N TYR A 335 -4.46 -10.74 8.15
CA TYR A 335 -5.13 -11.56 9.15
C TYR A 335 -4.28 -12.74 9.57
N ILE A 336 -3.85 -13.56 8.61
CA ILE A 336 -2.94 -14.68 8.82
C ILE A 336 -1.72 -14.47 7.93
N PRO A 337 -0.52 -14.46 8.51
CA PRO A 337 0.70 -14.33 7.73
C PRO A 337 0.92 -15.57 6.87
N LEU A 338 1.94 -15.54 6.04
CA LEU A 338 2.28 -16.66 5.19
C LEU A 338 2.60 -17.92 6.02
N MET A 339 1.82 -18.97 5.80
CA MET A 339 1.99 -20.27 6.46
C MET A 339 2.33 -21.33 5.42
N SER A 340 3.19 -22.26 5.81
CA SER A 340 3.52 -23.47 5.04
C SER A 340 2.83 -24.70 5.67
N SER A 341 2.39 -25.65 4.82
CA SER A 341 1.91 -26.94 5.29
C SER A 341 3.03 -27.85 5.80
N GLY A 342 4.30 -27.45 5.61
CA GLY A 342 5.41 -28.38 5.66
C GLY A 342 5.41 -29.31 4.44
N VAL A 343 6.46 -30.11 4.29
CA VAL A 343 6.56 -31.09 3.22
C VAL A 343 5.69 -32.29 3.58
N VAL A 344 4.72 -32.58 2.73
CA VAL A 344 3.80 -33.72 2.85
C VAL A 344 3.97 -34.57 1.62
N LEU A 345 4.07 -35.90 1.82
CA LEU A 345 4.08 -36.86 0.70
C LEU A 345 2.67 -37.06 0.19
N ASP A 346 2.49 -36.91 -1.12
CA ASP A 346 1.24 -37.25 -1.78
C ASP A 346 1.13 -38.81 -1.84
N PRO A 347 0.14 -39.42 -1.18
CA PRO A 347 0.02 -40.88 -1.14
C PRO A 347 -0.28 -41.51 -2.51
N SER A 348 -0.71 -40.72 -3.49
CA SER A 348 -1.03 -41.22 -4.83
C SER A 348 0.17 -41.26 -5.77
N THR A 349 1.08 -40.28 -5.66
CA THR A 349 2.25 -40.12 -6.54
C THR A 349 3.58 -40.36 -5.85
N PHE A 350 3.57 -40.42 -4.50
CA PHE A 350 4.79 -40.46 -3.67
C PHE A 350 5.73 -39.30 -3.86
N GLU A 351 5.21 -38.16 -4.33
CA GLU A 351 5.94 -36.94 -4.50
C GLU A 351 5.83 -36.05 -3.26
N PRO A 352 6.92 -35.41 -2.82
CA PRO A 352 6.83 -34.37 -1.80
C PRO A 352 6.11 -33.13 -2.33
N VAL A 353 5.18 -32.62 -1.55
CA VAL A 353 4.35 -31.45 -1.85
C VAL A 353 4.45 -30.46 -0.70
N VAL A 354 4.63 -29.19 -1.02
CA VAL A 354 4.54 -28.09 -0.07
C VAL A 354 3.49 -27.08 -0.53
N SER A 355 2.67 -26.61 0.40
CA SER A 355 1.66 -25.60 0.11
C SER A 355 1.87 -24.39 1.02
N PHE A 356 1.77 -23.19 0.46
CA PHE A 356 1.77 -21.93 1.17
C PHE A 356 0.38 -21.31 1.13
N MET A 357 0.00 -20.68 2.22
CA MET A 357 -1.27 -19.97 2.35
C MET A 357 -1.07 -18.68 3.13
N THR A 358 -1.71 -17.62 2.67
CA THR A 358 -1.86 -16.37 3.43
C THR A 358 -3.29 -15.87 3.35
N ARG A 359 -3.74 -15.13 4.37
CA ARG A 359 -5.06 -14.50 4.41
C ARG A 359 -4.92 -13.04 4.77
N TYR A 360 -5.49 -12.18 3.95
CA TYR A 360 -5.49 -10.74 4.15
C TYR A 360 -6.74 -10.12 3.54
N GLY A 361 -7.08 -8.94 3.98
CA GLY A 361 -8.08 -8.08 3.37
C GLY A 361 -7.42 -6.87 2.74
N TYR A 362 -8.01 -6.37 1.68
CA TYR A 362 -7.66 -5.09 1.06
C TYR A 362 -8.94 -4.27 0.92
N VAL A 363 -8.87 -3.00 1.27
CA VAL A 363 -9.99 -2.08 1.16
C VAL A 363 -9.50 -0.69 0.80
N GLU A 364 -10.20 -0.06 -0.11
CA GLU A 364 -9.98 1.30 -0.54
C GLU A 364 -10.91 2.24 0.21
N LEU A 365 -10.43 3.43 0.52
CA LEU A 365 -11.28 4.46 1.11
C LEU A 365 -12.31 4.89 0.07
N SER A 366 -13.54 4.43 0.22
CA SER A 366 -14.65 4.83 -0.64
C SER A 366 -15.68 5.61 0.15
N ASN A 367 -16.17 6.68 -0.45
CA ASN A 367 -17.30 7.42 0.07
C ASN A 367 -18.40 7.47 -0.99
N THR A 368 -19.55 6.99 -0.66
CA THR A 368 -20.73 6.95 -1.57
C THR A 368 -21.36 8.31 -1.83
N ALA A 369 -21.01 9.32 -1.06
CA ALA A 369 -21.45 10.69 -1.32
C ALA A 369 -20.40 11.42 -2.18
N SER A 370 -20.82 12.39 -2.96
CA SER A 370 -20.01 13.28 -3.82
C SER A 370 -18.94 14.09 -3.06
N SER A 371 -18.42 13.57 -1.98
CA SER A 371 -17.48 14.24 -1.11
C SER A 371 -16.07 13.67 -1.25
N LEU A 372 -15.18 14.51 -1.14
CA LEU A 372 -13.74 14.47 -1.09
C LEU A 372 -13.23 13.59 0.05
N GLY A 373 -12.13 12.90 -0.19
CA GLY A 373 -11.54 11.98 0.75
C GLY A 373 -11.78 10.52 0.36
N ASN A 374 -12.03 10.28 -0.91
CA ASN A 374 -11.95 8.97 -1.54
C ASN A 374 -10.49 8.57 -1.77
N ALA A 375 -10.24 7.29 -1.96
CA ALA A 375 -8.91 6.80 -2.28
C ALA A 375 -8.30 7.51 -3.51
N GLY A 376 -9.10 7.84 -4.52
CA GLY A 376 -8.67 8.57 -5.71
C GLY A 376 -8.16 9.99 -5.45
N ASP A 377 -8.48 10.61 -4.31
CA ASP A 377 -7.94 11.93 -3.96
C ASP A 377 -6.50 11.88 -3.44
N TYR A 378 -6.07 10.71 -2.95
CA TYR A 378 -4.74 10.47 -2.42
C TYR A 378 -3.74 10.00 -3.46
N VAL A 379 -4.20 9.63 -4.64
CA VAL A 379 -3.38 9.10 -5.74
C VAL A 379 -3.67 9.83 -7.04
N GLY A 380 -2.70 9.84 -7.93
CA GLY A 380 -2.83 10.40 -9.26
C GLY A 380 -1.78 9.78 -10.18
N GLU A 381 -1.99 9.83 -11.48
CA GLU A 381 -1.09 9.26 -12.47
C GLU A 381 -0.53 10.30 -13.41
N VAL A 382 0.70 10.02 -13.88
CA VAL A 382 1.30 10.69 -15.03
C VAL A 382 1.41 9.65 -16.15
N ALA A 383 0.57 9.79 -17.18
CA ALA A 383 0.64 8.94 -18.36
C ALA A 383 1.94 9.21 -19.14
N ILE A 384 2.56 8.16 -19.66
CA ILE A 384 3.79 8.25 -20.45
C ILE A 384 3.50 7.83 -21.88
N SER A 385 3.95 8.62 -22.83
CA SER A 385 3.77 8.33 -24.25
C SER A 385 4.93 8.86 -25.10
N ASN A 386 5.14 8.22 -26.27
CA ASN A 386 6.11 8.64 -27.28
C ASN A 386 7.53 8.87 -26.75
N VAL A 387 8.01 7.96 -25.91
CA VAL A 387 9.38 8.01 -25.38
C VAL A 387 10.34 7.49 -26.44
N SER A 388 11.37 8.26 -26.74
CA SER A 388 12.47 7.87 -27.63
C SER A 388 13.80 8.21 -26.94
N PHE A 389 14.70 7.24 -26.93
CA PHE A 389 16.06 7.41 -26.39
C PHE A 389 17.10 7.62 -27.51
N ALA A 390 16.66 7.74 -28.76
CA ALA A 390 17.50 7.92 -29.94
C ALA A 390 17.47 9.37 -30.43
#